data_c1df23a83ab11d3adf23239f68feff17
#
_entry.id   c1df23a83ab11d3adf23239f68feff17
#
_cell.length_a   1.000
_cell.length_b   1.000
_cell.length_c   1.000
_cell.angle_alpha   90.00
_cell.angle_beta   90.00
_cell.angle_gamma   90.00
#
_symmetry.space_group_name_H-M   'P 1'
#
loop_
_entity.id
_entity.type
_entity.pdbx_description
1 polymer ?
#
loop_
_entity_poly.entity_id
_entity_poly.type
_entity_poly.pdbx_seq_one_letter_code
_entity_poly.pdbx_strand_id
1 'polypeptide(L)'
;MYTNIAYLGGVHEDIVDKSVPLLVTAAGYYKVHTQRVFETERPDGRGDYQLLYVAAGKVRFFFDGEERIISKGNMVLFRPGDIQMYYQYAEDKPETYWVHFTGSDVGLLLNYYQMPKSENVFFTGTSPDYQWIYRQMIQELQLERSNYQDMICMHLRMIFLVINRYLKEGKQIG
;
A
#
# COMPACT_ATOMS: atom_id res chain seq x y z
N MET A 1 -14.64 13.36 3.33
CA MET A 1 -13.42 12.53 3.28
C MET A 1 -12.21 13.42 3.05
N TYR A 2 -11.13 13.21 3.78
CA TYR A 2 -9.86 13.87 3.51
C TYR A 2 -8.98 12.97 2.65
N THR A 3 -8.37 13.53 1.63
CA THR A 3 -7.45 12.80 0.73
C THR A 3 -6.17 13.58 0.50
N ASN A 4 -5.06 12.86 0.37
CA ASN A 4 -3.80 13.41 -0.09
C ASN A 4 -3.19 12.39 -1.07
N ILE A 5 -3.28 12.66 -2.36
CA ILE A 5 -3.03 11.68 -3.41
C ILE A 5 -2.12 12.28 -4.49
N ALA A 6 -1.28 11.44 -5.06
CA ALA A 6 -0.47 11.80 -6.21
C ALA A 6 -0.40 10.64 -7.21
N TYR A 7 -0.45 10.98 -8.49
CA TYR A 7 -0.35 10.05 -9.61
C TYR A 7 0.79 10.48 -10.54
N LEU A 8 1.58 9.51 -10.97
CA LEU A 8 2.66 9.76 -11.92
C LEU A 8 2.08 10.34 -13.22
N GLY A 9 2.53 11.55 -13.59
CA GLY A 9 2.06 12.24 -14.79
C GLY A 9 0.55 12.51 -14.82
N GLY A 10 -0.15 12.47 -13.67
CA GLY A 10 -1.59 12.65 -13.59
C GLY A 10 -2.41 11.47 -14.13
N VAL A 11 -1.78 10.33 -14.38
CA VAL A 11 -2.45 9.14 -14.93
C VAL A 11 -3.12 8.34 -13.81
N HIS A 12 -4.44 8.20 -13.89
CA HIS A 12 -5.26 7.53 -12.88
C HIS A 12 -5.45 6.03 -13.15
N GLU A 13 -5.22 5.58 -14.38
CA GLU A 13 -5.30 4.18 -14.77
C GLU A 13 -4.09 3.39 -14.27
N ASP A 14 -4.22 2.07 -14.31
CA ASP A 14 -3.12 1.18 -13.98
C ASP A 14 -1.96 1.40 -14.96
N ILE A 15 -0.75 1.56 -14.42
CA ILE A 15 0.47 1.61 -15.22
C ILE A 15 1.23 0.31 -14.98
N VAL A 16 1.46 -0.44 -16.07
CA VAL A 16 2.29 -1.64 -16.05
C VAL A 16 3.49 -1.39 -16.95
N ASP A 17 4.66 -1.31 -16.35
CA ASP A 17 5.91 -1.06 -17.09
C ASP A 17 6.99 -2.01 -16.59
N LYS A 18 7.33 -2.99 -17.43
CA LYS A 18 8.40 -3.96 -17.16
C LYS A 18 9.70 -3.62 -17.89
N SER A 19 9.78 -2.45 -18.52
CA SER A 19 11.01 -1.95 -19.13
C SER A 19 11.99 -1.37 -18.13
N VAL A 20 11.51 -1.11 -16.90
CA VAL A 20 12.31 -0.61 -15.79
C VAL A 20 12.26 -1.59 -14.62
N PRO A 21 13.28 -1.63 -13.75
CA PRO A 21 13.29 -2.56 -12.61
C PRO A 21 12.18 -2.28 -11.60
N LEU A 22 11.95 -1.02 -11.28
CA LEU A 22 10.95 -0.57 -10.31
C LEU A 22 10.47 0.83 -10.67
N LEU A 23 9.15 1.02 -10.63
CA LEU A 23 8.49 2.31 -10.86
C LEU A 23 7.34 2.46 -9.88
N VAL A 24 7.31 3.57 -9.15
CA VAL A 24 6.18 3.94 -8.31
C VAL A 24 5.28 4.86 -9.11
N THR A 25 4.01 4.48 -9.24
CA THR A 25 3.06 5.14 -10.15
C THR A 25 2.00 5.96 -9.45
N ALA A 26 1.72 5.66 -8.18
CA ALA A 26 0.77 6.42 -7.39
C ALA A 26 1.01 6.17 -5.90
N ALA A 27 0.66 7.14 -5.08
CA ALA A 27 0.65 6.99 -3.63
C ALA A 27 -0.42 7.91 -3.04
N GLY A 28 -0.98 7.52 -1.90
CA GLY A 28 -2.04 8.32 -1.32
C GLY A 28 -2.36 7.97 0.13
N TYR A 29 -3.19 8.85 0.69
CA TYR A 29 -3.74 8.76 2.03
C TYR A 29 -5.23 9.07 2.00
N TYR A 30 -6.01 8.27 2.70
CA TYR A 30 -7.44 8.49 2.89
C TYR A 30 -7.79 8.53 4.38
N LYS A 31 -8.63 9.50 4.74
CA LYS A 31 -9.35 9.52 6.02
C LYS A 31 -10.84 9.64 5.72
N VAL A 32 -11.58 8.58 5.95
CA VAL A 32 -13.02 8.54 5.70
C VAL A 32 -13.74 8.90 6.99
N HIS A 33 -14.42 10.06 7.02
CA HIS A 33 -15.08 10.59 8.24
C HIS A 33 -16.40 11.31 7.96
N THR A 34 -16.60 11.87 6.78
CA THR A 34 -17.79 12.64 6.44
C THR A 34 -18.79 11.88 5.58
N GLN A 35 -18.32 11.05 4.67
CA GLN A 35 -19.18 10.17 3.89
C GLN A 35 -19.32 8.82 4.60
N ARG A 36 -20.48 8.20 4.47
CA ARG A 36 -20.77 6.94 5.16
C ARG A 36 -19.78 5.85 4.82
N VAL A 37 -19.45 5.69 3.52
CA VAL A 37 -18.59 4.64 3.03
C VAL A 37 -17.81 5.10 1.80
N PHE A 38 -16.57 4.62 1.69
CA PHE A 38 -15.77 4.73 0.48
C PHE A 38 -15.47 3.31 0.00
N GLU A 39 -15.96 3.00 -1.20
CA GLU A 39 -15.92 1.64 -1.75
C GLU A 39 -14.79 1.48 -2.76
N THR A 40 -14.10 0.35 -2.70
CA THR A 40 -13.14 -0.07 -3.73
C THR A 40 -13.58 -1.44 -4.24
N GLU A 41 -13.98 -1.50 -5.49
CA GLU A 41 -14.48 -2.72 -6.12
C GLU A 41 -13.74 -2.95 -7.43
N ARG A 42 -12.81 -3.90 -7.42
CA ARG A 42 -12.01 -4.33 -8.58
C ARG A 42 -12.05 -5.84 -8.69
N PRO A 43 -13.12 -6.38 -9.29
CA PRO A 43 -13.32 -7.84 -9.37
C PRO A 43 -12.24 -8.56 -10.18
N ASP A 44 -11.61 -7.85 -11.12
CA ASP A 44 -10.52 -8.39 -11.94
C ASP A 44 -9.12 -7.99 -11.43
N GLY A 45 -9.08 -7.28 -10.31
CA GLY A 45 -7.84 -6.75 -9.75
C GLY A 45 -7.24 -5.61 -10.56
N ARG A 46 -5.97 -5.32 -10.27
CA ARG A 46 -5.16 -4.33 -11.00
C ARG A 46 -4.06 -5.05 -11.78
N GLY A 47 -3.49 -4.35 -12.75
CA GLY A 47 -2.31 -4.85 -13.48
C GLY A 47 -0.99 -4.62 -12.73
N ASP A 48 -1.00 -3.73 -11.75
CA ASP A 48 0.16 -3.39 -10.92
C ASP A 48 0.04 -3.99 -9.51
N TYR A 49 1.04 -3.70 -8.67
CA TYR A 49 1.06 -4.05 -7.24
C TYR A 49 0.52 -2.89 -6.42
N GLN A 50 -0.11 -3.22 -5.29
CA GLN A 50 -0.52 -2.23 -4.29
C GLN A 50 -0.16 -2.70 -2.89
N LEU A 51 0.48 -1.82 -2.12
CA LEU A 51 0.71 -2.04 -0.69
C LEU A 51 -0.11 -1.02 0.09
N LEU A 52 -1.11 -1.50 0.84
CA LEU A 52 -2.00 -0.68 1.65
C LEU A 52 -1.67 -0.88 3.12
N TYR A 53 -1.62 0.22 3.88
CA TYR A 53 -1.39 0.23 5.32
C TYR A 53 -2.60 0.82 6.03
N VAL A 54 -3.14 0.09 7.01
CA VAL A 54 -4.21 0.59 7.88
C VAL A 54 -3.55 1.29 9.08
N ALA A 55 -3.54 2.62 9.04
CA ALA A 55 -2.85 3.45 10.03
C ALA A 55 -3.72 3.73 11.27
N ALA A 56 -5.05 3.73 11.11
CA ALA A 56 -6.01 3.93 12.20
C ALA A 56 -7.33 3.26 11.84
N GLY A 57 -8.12 2.98 12.87
CA GLY A 57 -9.43 2.36 12.71
C GLY A 57 -9.34 0.96 12.13
N LYS A 58 -10.28 0.65 11.26
CA LYS A 58 -10.35 -0.64 10.59
C LYS A 58 -11.01 -0.52 9.21
N VAL A 59 -10.74 -1.49 8.33
CA VAL A 59 -11.26 -1.57 6.97
C VAL A 59 -11.86 -2.96 6.78
N ARG A 60 -12.95 -3.06 6.07
CA ARG A 60 -13.65 -4.32 5.78
C ARG A 60 -13.25 -4.81 4.40
N PHE A 61 -12.51 -5.90 4.34
CA PHE A 61 -12.08 -6.55 3.11
C PHE A 61 -12.90 -7.81 2.86
N PHE A 62 -13.09 -8.14 1.58
CA PHE A 62 -13.66 -9.41 1.17
C PHE A 62 -12.59 -10.23 0.44
N PHE A 63 -12.26 -11.38 0.98
CA PHE A 63 -11.37 -12.36 0.37
C PHE A 63 -12.16 -13.66 0.15
N ASP A 64 -12.19 -14.13 -1.08
CA ASP A 64 -12.95 -15.32 -1.48
C ASP A 64 -14.43 -15.27 -1.03
N GLY A 65 -15.03 -14.08 -1.08
CA GLY A 65 -16.41 -13.84 -0.69
C GLY A 65 -16.66 -13.73 0.81
N GLU A 66 -15.62 -13.86 1.64
CA GLU A 66 -15.72 -13.75 3.09
C GLU A 66 -15.21 -12.40 3.61
N GLU A 67 -15.98 -11.77 4.48
CA GLU A 67 -15.58 -10.52 5.12
C GLU A 67 -14.49 -10.76 6.16
N ARG A 68 -13.42 -9.96 6.06
CA ARG A 68 -12.37 -9.86 7.10
C ARG A 68 -12.23 -8.41 7.51
N ILE A 69 -12.31 -8.18 8.81
CA ILE A 69 -12.07 -6.85 9.39
C ILE A 69 -10.58 -6.72 9.69
N ILE A 70 -9.94 -5.77 9.03
CA ILE A 70 -8.50 -5.53 9.14
C ILE A 70 -8.28 -4.23 9.90
N SER A 71 -7.69 -4.33 11.07
CA SER A 71 -7.46 -3.20 11.97
C SER A 71 -6.08 -2.57 11.78
N LYS A 72 -5.88 -1.44 12.46
CA LYS A 72 -4.62 -0.69 12.44
C LYS A 72 -3.41 -1.60 12.71
N GLY A 73 -2.30 -1.29 12.05
CA GLY A 73 -1.05 -2.05 12.16
C GLY A 73 -0.92 -3.19 11.17
N ASN A 74 -1.95 -3.44 10.36
CA ASN A 74 -1.89 -4.41 9.28
C ASN A 74 -1.57 -3.73 7.94
N MET A 75 -0.90 -4.50 7.09
CA MET A 75 -0.75 -4.16 5.67
C MET A 75 -1.42 -5.21 4.80
N VAL A 76 -1.85 -4.76 3.63
CA VAL A 76 -2.45 -5.63 2.61
C VAL A 76 -1.63 -5.45 1.33
N LEU A 77 -1.02 -6.54 0.87
CA LEU A 77 -0.28 -6.56 -0.40
C LEU A 77 -1.15 -7.21 -1.46
N PHE A 78 -1.56 -6.43 -2.44
CA PHE A 78 -2.24 -6.91 -3.63
C PHE A 78 -1.23 -7.06 -4.78
N ARG A 79 -1.19 -8.25 -5.35
CA ARG A 79 -0.41 -8.55 -6.54
C ARG A 79 -1.25 -8.36 -7.79
N PRO A 80 -0.64 -8.25 -8.98
CA PRO A 80 -1.41 -8.17 -10.23
C PRO A 80 -2.44 -9.30 -10.33
N GLY A 81 -3.69 -8.93 -10.64
CA GLY A 81 -4.79 -9.87 -10.76
C GLY A 81 -5.51 -10.23 -9.46
N ASP A 82 -4.98 -9.88 -8.31
CA ASP A 82 -5.67 -10.09 -7.03
C ASP A 82 -6.95 -9.26 -6.96
N ILE A 83 -8.06 -9.90 -6.64
CA ILE A 83 -9.35 -9.24 -6.47
C ILE A 83 -9.26 -8.24 -5.33
N GLN A 84 -9.70 -6.99 -5.58
CA GLN A 84 -9.71 -5.94 -4.57
C GLN A 84 -11.15 -5.53 -4.29
N MET A 85 -11.66 -5.98 -3.16
CA MET A 85 -13.01 -5.65 -2.68
C MET A 85 -12.88 -5.23 -1.22
N TYR A 86 -12.95 -3.92 -0.96
CA TYR A 86 -12.87 -3.40 0.40
C TYR A 86 -13.62 -2.11 0.58
N TYR A 87 -14.06 -1.87 1.82
CA TYR A 87 -14.97 -0.81 2.19
C TYR A 87 -14.47 -0.11 3.44
N GLN A 88 -14.35 1.21 3.33
CA GLN A 88 -13.94 2.07 4.41
C GLN A 88 -15.17 2.83 4.92
N TYR A 89 -15.70 2.38 6.06
CA TYR A 89 -16.87 3.01 6.68
C TYR A 89 -16.45 4.09 7.67
N ALA A 90 -17.09 5.26 7.61
CA ALA A 90 -16.78 6.37 8.53
C ALA A 90 -16.93 5.96 10.00
N GLU A 91 -17.89 5.08 10.33
CA GLU A 91 -18.09 4.57 11.69
C GLU A 91 -16.88 3.80 12.23
N ASP A 92 -16.09 3.18 11.35
CA ASP A 92 -14.88 2.44 11.69
C ASP A 92 -13.65 3.34 11.82
N LYS A 93 -13.77 4.63 11.50
CA LYS A 93 -12.73 5.67 11.59
C LYS A 93 -11.42 5.27 10.89
N PRO A 94 -11.47 4.79 9.63
CA PRO A 94 -10.27 4.32 8.95
C PRO A 94 -9.39 5.45 8.48
N GLU A 95 -8.08 5.23 8.62
CA GLU A 95 -7.03 6.01 7.95
C GLU A 95 -6.11 5.02 7.24
N THR A 96 -5.96 5.18 5.95
CA THR A 96 -5.18 4.28 5.11
C THR A 96 -4.16 5.03 4.27
N TYR A 97 -2.98 4.43 4.13
CA TYR A 97 -1.98 4.82 3.15
C TYR A 97 -1.84 3.72 2.11
N TRP A 98 -1.53 4.09 0.89
CA TRP A 98 -1.33 3.11 -0.18
C TRP A 98 -0.30 3.59 -1.19
N VAL A 99 0.33 2.65 -1.87
CA VAL A 99 1.29 2.89 -2.96
C VAL A 99 1.07 1.87 -4.05
N HIS A 100 1.07 2.33 -5.31
CA HIS A 100 1.04 1.47 -6.49
C HIS A 100 2.42 1.44 -7.14
N PHE A 101 2.84 0.27 -7.54
CA PHE A 101 4.17 0.10 -8.14
C PHE A 101 4.18 -1.04 -9.16
N THR A 102 5.14 -0.97 -10.06
CA THR A 102 5.36 -1.93 -11.14
C THR A 102 6.85 -2.03 -11.45
N GLY A 103 7.24 -2.95 -12.30
CA GLY A 103 8.63 -3.13 -12.74
C GLY A 103 8.98 -4.58 -13.00
N SER A 104 10.07 -4.80 -13.71
CA SER A 104 10.58 -6.15 -14.00
C SER A 104 11.07 -6.88 -12.76
N ASP A 105 11.52 -6.15 -11.74
CA ASP A 105 12.21 -6.70 -10.56
C ASP A 105 11.34 -6.75 -9.31
N VAL A 106 10.04 -6.40 -9.38
CA VAL A 106 9.17 -6.37 -8.19
C VAL A 106 9.13 -7.74 -7.51
N GLY A 107 8.95 -8.81 -8.27
CA GLY A 107 8.94 -10.17 -7.71
C GLY A 107 10.24 -10.52 -6.99
N LEU A 108 11.38 -10.14 -7.57
CA LEU A 108 12.70 -10.34 -6.95
C LEU A 108 12.85 -9.54 -5.66
N LEU A 109 12.38 -8.28 -5.65
CA LEU A 109 12.44 -7.42 -4.47
C LEU A 109 11.57 -7.96 -3.33
N LEU A 110 10.34 -8.38 -3.62
CA LEU A 110 9.45 -8.97 -2.63
C LEU A 110 10.07 -10.23 -2.02
N ASN A 111 10.70 -11.05 -2.84
CA ASN A 111 11.41 -12.24 -2.37
C ASN A 111 12.65 -11.90 -1.55
N TYR A 112 13.44 -10.94 -2.00
CA TYR A 112 14.65 -10.47 -1.30
C TYR A 112 14.33 -9.96 0.11
N TYR A 113 13.27 -9.16 0.24
CA TYR A 113 12.84 -8.62 1.53
C TYR A 113 11.95 -9.58 2.31
N GLN A 114 11.73 -10.80 1.81
CA GLN A 114 10.97 -11.86 2.47
C GLN A 114 9.53 -11.45 2.80
N MET A 115 8.89 -10.74 1.87
CA MET A 115 7.47 -10.42 2.03
C MET A 115 6.62 -11.70 2.02
N PRO A 116 5.50 -11.74 2.78
CA PRO A 116 4.61 -12.89 2.81
C PRO A 116 4.16 -13.30 1.41
N LYS A 117 4.26 -14.60 1.10
CA LYS A 117 4.00 -15.13 -0.25
C LYS A 117 2.58 -15.62 -0.45
N SER A 118 2.00 -16.23 0.58
CA SER A 118 0.69 -16.89 0.52
C SER A 118 -0.45 -16.07 1.10
N GLU A 119 -0.13 -15.01 1.83
CA GLU A 119 -1.13 -14.17 2.48
C GLU A 119 -1.04 -12.74 1.95
N ASN A 120 -2.22 -12.15 1.69
CA ASN A 120 -2.31 -10.73 1.34
C ASN A 120 -2.16 -9.85 2.58
N VAL A 121 -2.71 -10.28 3.72
CA VAL A 121 -2.79 -9.50 4.97
C VAL A 121 -1.74 -9.97 5.95
N PHE A 122 -1.00 -9.01 6.53
CA PHE A 122 -0.02 -9.31 7.56
C PHE A 122 0.12 -8.14 8.53
N PHE A 123 0.31 -8.46 9.81
CA PHE A 123 0.48 -7.46 10.87
C PHE A 123 1.93 -7.00 10.90
N THR A 124 2.14 -5.69 10.85
CA THR A 124 3.46 -5.05 10.83
C THR A 124 3.68 -4.06 11.97
N GLY A 125 2.69 -3.91 12.85
CA GLY A 125 2.73 -2.94 13.93
C GLY A 125 2.35 -1.53 13.49
N THR A 126 2.47 -0.60 14.42
CA THR A 126 2.03 0.78 14.26
C THR A 126 3.19 1.78 14.32
N SER A 127 4.36 1.39 13.85
CA SER A 127 5.52 2.27 13.82
C SER A 127 5.21 3.57 13.06
N PRO A 128 5.56 4.75 13.60
CA PRO A 128 5.41 6.02 12.89
C PRO A 128 6.26 6.10 11.62
N ASP A 129 7.24 5.24 11.45
CA ASP A 129 8.06 5.17 10.23
C ASP A 129 7.21 4.90 8.99
N TYR A 130 6.18 4.05 9.09
CA TYR A 130 5.31 3.75 7.95
C TYR A 130 4.62 5.00 7.41
N GLN A 131 3.98 5.76 8.28
CA GLN A 131 3.29 6.99 7.88
C GLN A 131 4.26 8.00 7.27
N TRP A 132 5.44 8.15 7.88
CA TRP A 132 6.47 9.06 7.39
C TRP A 132 6.91 8.68 5.97
N ILE A 133 7.20 7.40 5.74
CA ILE A 133 7.66 6.92 4.42
C ILE A 133 6.58 7.13 3.36
N TYR A 134 5.33 6.77 3.66
CA TYR A 134 4.22 7.02 2.71
C TYR A 134 4.07 8.50 2.37
N ARG A 135 4.17 9.37 3.37
CA ARG A 135 4.09 10.82 3.15
C ARG A 135 5.23 11.32 2.25
N GLN A 136 6.43 10.78 2.42
CA GLN A 136 7.55 11.10 1.54
C GLN A 136 7.28 10.69 0.09
N MET A 137 6.73 9.50 -0.13
CA MET A 137 6.39 9.04 -1.47
C MET A 137 5.31 9.92 -2.13
N ILE A 138 4.28 10.28 -1.38
CA ILE A 138 3.23 11.18 -1.86
C ILE A 138 3.84 12.54 -2.26
N GLN A 139 4.65 13.12 -1.41
CA GLN A 139 5.27 14.43 -1.64
C GLN A 139 6.19 14.42 -2.84
N GLU A 140 7.01 13.39 -3.01
CA GLU A 140 7.91 13.26 -4.16
C GLU A 140 7.11 13.20 -5.47
N LEU A 141 6.03 12.43 -5.52
CA LEU A 141 5.15 12.38 -6.70
C LEU A 141 4.45 13.73 -6.98
N GLN A 142 4.10 14.47 -5.93
CA GLN A 142 3.44 15.78 -6.08
C GLN A 142 4.38 16.86 -6.60
N LEU A 143 5.62 16.87 -6.11
CA LEU A 143 6.57 17.94 -6.40
C LEU A 143 7.42 17.67 -7.64
N GLU A 144 7.59 16.41 -8.03
CA GLU A 144 8.37 16.00 -9.21
C GLU A 144 9.75 16.67 -9.29
N ARG A 145 10.45 16.73 -8.15
CA ARG A 145 11.78 17.32 -8.07
C ARG A 145 12.79 16.42 -8.78
N SER A 146 14.02 16.94 -8.95
CA SER A 146 15.11 16.17 -9.55
C SER A 146 15.29 14.84 -8.82
N ASN A 147 15.41 13.75 -9.57
CA ASN A 147 15.60 12.38 -9.04
C ASN A 147 14.41 11.84 -8.23
N TYR A 148 13.20 12.39 -8.39
CA TYR A 148 12.06 11.99 -7.57
C TYR A 148 11.73 10.51 -7.70
N GLN A 149 11.86 9.90 -8.89
CA GLN A 149 11.59 8.47 -9.05
C GLN A 149 12.61 7.61 -8.28
N ASP A 150 13.88 7.95 -8.32
CA ASP A 150 14.88 7.24 -7.53
C ASP A 150 14.62 7.38 -6.04
N MET A 151 14.26 8.58 -5.58
CA MET A 151 13.90 8.83 -4.19
C MET A 151 12.70 8.00 -3.76
N ILE A 152 11.65 7.98 -4.57
CA ILE A 152 10.43 7.21 -4.25
C ILE A 152 10.73 5.71 -4.19
N CYS A 153 11.50 5.18 -5.14
CA CYS A 153 11.88 3.77 -5.15
C CYS A 153 12.70 3.40 -3.91
N MET A 154 13.57 4.29 -3.44
CA MET A 154 14.30 4.09 -2.18
C MET A 154 13.36 4.09 -0.98
N HIS A 155 12.37 4.98 -0.94
CA HIS A 155 11.36 4.98 0.12
C HIS A 155 10.52 3.69 0.12
N LEU A 156 10.13 3.20 -1.05
CA LEU A 156 9.42 1.94 -1.15
C LEU A 156 10.26 0.77 -0.62
N ARG A 157 11.54 0.72 -0.98
CA ARG A 157 12.46 -0.29 -0.45
C ARG A 157 12.62 -0.17 1.06
N MET A 158 12.62 1.06 1.59
CA MET A 158 12.67 1.30 3.03
C MET A 158 11.44 0.71 3.75
N ILE A 159 10.24 0.84 3.17
CA ILE A 159 9.04 0.20 3.74
C ILE A 159 9.26 -1.31 3.84
N PHE A 160 9.72 -1.96 2.78
CA PHE A 160 9.97 -3.39 2.80
C PHE A 160 11.00 -3.78 3.87
N LEU A 161 12.04 -2.97 4.07
CA LEU A 161 13.04 -3.19 5.12
C LEU A 161 12.44 -3.08 6.51
N VAL A 162 11.60 -2.07 6.76
CA VAL A 162 10.93 -1.88 8.06
C VAL A 162 9.96 -3.03 8.34
N ILE A 163 9.19 -3.45 7.33
CA ILE A 163 8.31 -4.62 7.43
C ILE A 163 9.13 -5.87 7.77
N ASN A 164 10.18 -6.12 7.00
CA ASN A 164 11.04 -7.29 7.21
C ASN A 164 11.63 -7.32 8.62
N ARG A 165 12.13 -6.18 9.09
CA ARG A 165 12.65 -6.03 10.45
C ARG A 165 11.59 -6.41 11.49
N TYR A 166 10.38 -5.84 11.36
CA TYR A 166 9.29 -6.13 12.28
C TYR A 166 8.92 -7.62 12.29
N LEU A 167 8.77 -8.22 11.12
CA LEU A 167 8.39 -9.63 11.01
C LEU A 167 9.44 -10.58 11.61
N LYS A 168 10.71 -10.21 11.55
CA LYS A 168 11.80 -10.98 12.16
C LYS A 168 11.88 -10.77 13.67
N GLU A 169 11.88 -9.54 14.12
CA GLU A 169 12.03 -9.18 15.54
C GLU A 169 10.75 -9.49 16.34
N GLY A 170 9.57 -9.27 15.78
CA GLY A 170 8.30 -9.57 16.41
C GLY A 170 8.13 -11.07 16.74
N LYS A 171 8.80 -11.94 16.00
CA LYS A 171 8.83 -13.38 16.32
C LYS A 171 9.74 -13.73 17.51
N GLN A 172 10.66 -12.83 17.86
CA GLN A 172 11.60 -13.03 18.97
C GLN A 172 11.06 -12.52 20.30
N ILE A 173 10.09 -11.61 20.24
CA ILE A 173 9.49 -10.98 21.42
C ILE A 173 8.18 -11.69 21.84
N GLY A 174 7.66 -12.51 20.96
CA GLY A 174 6.41 -13.26 21.19
C GLY A 174 6.58 -14.50 22.06
#